data_7fbffd5dc2773ab45eae8293b78b16b5
#
_entry.id   7fbffd5dc2773ab45eae8293b78b16b5
#
_cell.length_a   1.000
_cell.length_b   1.000
_cell.length_c   1.000
_cell.angle_alpha   90.00
_cell.angle_beta   90.00
_cell.angle_gamma   90.00
#
_symmetry.space_group_name_H-M   'P 1'
#
loop_
_entity.id
_entity.type
_entity.pdbx_description
1 polymer ?
#
loop_
_entity_poly.entity_id
_entity_poly.type
_entity_poly.pdbx_seq_one_letter_code
_entity_poly.pdbx_strand_id
1 'polypeptide(L)'
;TLRSYRSAQMFEAVGLSKEVIDTCFPGTPSRVGGRGFREIEAALRRDAKAAAEPSDLLEAGGQYRYRKGAEEHLWTPQTVAAFRLAVRGNDAAKFAEYTAAIDDQTRRSCTLRGLLTFKPTAGIPIDEVESTESIMRHFVGGAMSLGSLSPEAHEAIARAFNSIGSMSNSGEGGENAERFGTDANCGIKQVASGRFGVTIEYLRNAKDIQIKLAQGAKPGEGGQLPAHKVNEFVAKLRHARPGTTLISPPPHHDIYSIEDLAQLIYDLRCANPKARVSVKLVSEAGVGTIAAGVAKAHADVVLISGFDGGTGAAPLTSMKHACLPWELGLAEAQQTLVK
;
A
#
# COMPACT_ATOMS: atom_id res chain seq x y z
N THR A 1 27.18 0.54 -11.38
CA THR A 1 27.28 1.36 -12.59
C THR A 1 26.01 1.21 -13.43
N LEU A 2 25.70 2.18 -14.30
CA LEU A 2 24.56 2.07 -15.24
C LEU A 2 24.64 0.80 -16.10
N ARG A 3 25.83 0.31 -16.39
CA ARG A 3 26.04 -0.92 -17.13
C ARG A 3 25.50 -2.16 -16.40
N SER A 4 25.53 -2.16 -15.07
CA SER A 4 25.02 -3.25 -14.24
C SER A 4 23.49 -3.39 -14.30
N TYR A 5 22.79 -2.32 -14.67
CA TYR A 5 21.32 -2.32 -14.79
C TYR A 5 20.83 -2.64 -16.21
N ARG A 6 21.72 -2.61 -17.20
CA ARG A 6 21.37 -2.97 -18.58
C ARG A 6 21.07 -4.46 -18.65
N SER A 7 19.92 -4.80 -19.22
CA SER A 7 19.42 -6.18 -19.37
C SER A 7 19.26 -6.95 -18.04
N ALA A 8 19.14 -6.24 -16.91
CA ALA A 8 18.96 -6.87 -15.60
C ALA A 8 17.55 -7.45 -15.41
N GLN A 9 16.61 -7.14 -16.31
CA GLN A 9 15.22 -7.63 -16.30
C GLN A 9 14.50 -7.41 -14.96
N MET A 10 14.79 -6.29 -14.30
CA MET A 10 14.19 -5.91 -13.01
C MET A 10 12.83 -5.23 -13.15
N PHE A 11 12.33 -5.08 -14.38
CA PHE A 11 11.09 -4.39 -14.68
C PHE A 11 10.01 -5.38 -15.10
N GLU A 12 8.78 -5.10 -14.76
CA GLU A 12 7.61 -5.73 -15.33
C GLU A 12 6.87 -4.73 -16.20
N ALA A 13 6.48 -5.15 -17.40
CA ALA A 13 5.67 -4.33 -18.30
C ALA A 13 4.19 -4.52 -17.99
N VAL A 14 3.46 -3.42 -17.83
CA VAL A 14 2.01 -3.41 -17.62
C VAL A 14 1.36 -2.59 -18.72
N GLY A 15 0.39 -3.18 -19.44
CA GLY A 15 -0.38 -2.49 -20.47
C GLY A 15 0.30 -2.40 -21.85
N LEU A 16 1.30 -3.24 -22.14
CA LEU A 16 1.86 -3.42 -23.47
C LEU A 16 1.46 -4.78 -24.07
N SER A 17 1.21 -4.82 -25.37
CA SER A 17 0.91 -6.07 -26.06
C SER A 17 2.08 -7.04 -26.04
N LYS A 18 1.77 -8.34 -26.12
CA LYS A 18 2.81 -9.37 -26.20
C LYS A 18 3.75 -9.15 -27.39
N GLU A 19 3.24 -8.71 -28.54
CA GLU A 19 4.04 -8.42 -29.73
C GLU A 19 5.11 -7.35 -29.45
N VAL A 20 4.74 -6.27 -28.76
CA VAL A 20 5.70 -5.21 -28.37
C VAL A 20 6.75 -5.75 -27.41
N ILE A 21 6.34 -6.57 -26.44
CA ILE A 21 7.27 -7.14 -25.45
C ILE A 21 8.24 -8.10 -26.13
N ASP A 22 7.75 -9.03 -26.93
CA ASP A 22 8.60 -10.03 -27.59
C ASP A 22 9.59 -9.38 -28.55
N THR A 23 9.20 -8.27 -29.21
CA THR A 23 10.04 -7.57 -30.18
C THR A 23 11.06 -6.62 -29.54
N CYS A 24 10.64 -5.82 -28.58
CA CYS A 24 11.42 -4.71 -28.05
C CYS A 24 12.05 -5.01 -26.67
N PHE A 25 11.44 -5.88 -25.88
CA PHE A 25 11.82 -6.18 -24.50
C PHE A 25 11.85 -7.69 -24.21
N PRO A 26 12.57 -8.51 -25.02
CA PRO A 26 12.55 -9.97 -24.88
C PRO A 26 12.99 -10.38 -23.47
N GLY A 27 12.20 -11.29 -22.87
CA GLY A 27 12.44 -11.76 -21.51
C GLY A 27 11.90 -10.89 -20.38
N THR A 28 11.35 -9.70 -20.67
CA THR A 28 10.69 -8.87 -19.65
C THR A 28 9.35 -9.48 -19.26
N PRO A 29 9.08 -9.70 -17.96
CA PRO A 29 7.78 -10.19 -17.50
C PRO A 29 6.66 -9.22 -17.88
N SER A 30 5.54 -9.74 -18.36
CA SER A 30 4.32 -8.97 -18.64
C SER A 30 3.10 -9.86 -18.45
N ARG A 31 2.29 -9.55 -17.46
CA ARG A 31 1.08 -10.29 -17.10
C ARG A 31 -0.19 -9.57 -17.54
N VAL A 32 -0.09 -8.30 -17.86
CA VAL A 32 -1.20 -7.46 -18.31
C VAL A 32 -0.86 -6.93 -19.70
N GLY A 33 -1.51 -7.46 -20.72
CA GLY A 33 -1.41 -6.97 -22.09
C GLY A 33 -2.01 -5.57 -22.25
N GLY A 34 -1.94 -5.03 -23.47
CA GLY A 34 -2.50 -3.71 -23.76
C GLY A 34 -2.08 -3.18 -25.12
N ARG A 35 -1.52 -1.97 -25.13
CA ARG A 35 -1.21 -1.21 -26.36
C ARG A 35 -0.19 -1.91 -27.25
N GLY A 36 -0.54 -2.05 -28.51
CA GLY A 36 0.35 -2.49 -29.56
C GLY A 36 1.07 -1.33 -30.26
N PHE A 37 1.82 -1.64 -31.29
CA PHE A 37 2.58 -0.63 -32.06
C PHE A 37 1.68 0.47 -32.66
N ARG A 38 0.48 0.12 -33.10
CA ARG A 38 -0.47 1.09 -33.70
C ARG A 38 -0.95 2.13 -32.67
N GLU A 39 -1.29 1.70 -31.47
CA GLU A 39 -1.73 2.58 -30.38
C GLU A 39 -0.59 3.44 -29.86
N ILE A 40 0.64 2.91 -29.84
CA ILE A 40 1.84 3.66 -29.48
C ILE A 40 2.12 4.72 -30.54
N GLU A 41 2.08 4.37 -31.82
CA GLU A 41 2.26 5.33 -32.93
C GLU A 41 1.19 6.42 -32.87
N ALA A 42 -0.07 6.07 -32.68
CA ALA A 42 -1.16 7.05 -32.57
C ALA A 42 -0.95 8.02 -31.41
N ALA A 43 -0.44 7.54 -30.27
CA ALA A 43 -0.10 8.40 -29.14
C ALA A 43 1.04 9.38 -29.51
N LEU A 44 2.13 8.88 -30.04
CA LEU A 44 3.27 9.70 -30.49
C LEU A 44 2.88 10.75 -31.52
N ARG A 45 2.01 10.39 -32.47
CA ARG A 45 1.51 11.36 -33.48
C ARG A 45 0.64 12.46 -32.85
N ARG A 46 -0.20 12.12 -31.86
CA ARG A 46 -0.97 13.15 -31.11
C ARG A 46 -0.03 14.09 -30.37
N ASP A 47 0.96 13.57 -29.65
CA ASP A 47 1.89 14.35 -28.88
C ASP A 47 2.75 15.25 -29.78
N ALA A 48 3.23 14.73 -30.94
CA ALA A 48 3.96 15.50 -31.90
C ALA A 48 3.11 16.63 -32.51
N LYS A 49 1.83 16.37 -32.80
CA LYS A 49 0.89 17.39 -33.30
C LYS A 49 0.67 18.47 -32.24
N ALA A 50 0.40 18.10 -31.01
CA ALA A 50 0.23 19.05 -29.91
C ALA A 50 1.48 19.90 -29.67
N ALA A 51 2.66 19.31 -29.74
CA ALA A 51 3.93 20.02 -29.60
C ALA A 51 4.24 21.00 -30.76
N ALA A 52 3.68 20.77 -31.94
CA ALA A 52 3.82 21.64 -33.10
C ALA A 52 2.84 22.84 -33.11
N GLU A 53 1.80 22.79 -32.28
CA GLU A 53 0.85 23.90 -32.15
C GLU A 53 1.45 25.02 -31.29
N PRO A 54 1.41 26.30 -31.76
CA PRO A 54 1.94 27.42 -30.98
C PRO A 54 1.15 27.56 -29.68
N SER A 55 1.83 27.48 -28.54
CA SER A 55 1.25 27.75 -27.23
C SER A 55 2.25 28.47 -26.36
N ASP A 56 1.85 29.64 -25.83
CA ASP A 56 2.67 30.41 -24.89
C ASP A 56 2.72 29.78 -23.51
N LEU A 57 1.85 28.79 -23.23
CA LEU A 57 1.75 28.11 -21.94
C LEU A 57 1.84 26.60 -22.14
N LEU A 58 2.74 25.97 -21.41
CA LEU A 58 2.79 24.51 -21.34
C LEU A 58 1.59 23.99 -20.55
N GLU A 59 0.97 22.92 -21.04
CA GLU A 59 -0.09 22.24 -20.32
C GLU A 59 0.42 21.72 -18.98
N ALA A 60 -0.40 21.85 -17.93
CA ALA A 60 -0.04 21.43 -16.58
C ALA A 60 0.00 19.89 -16.40
N GLY A 61 -0.32 19.10 -17.43
CA GLY A 61 -0.29 17.64 -17.48
C GLY A 61 -1.25 16.95 -16.50
N GLY A 62 -1.32 17.39 -15.29
CA GLY A 62 -2.23 16.84 -14.28
C GLY A 62 -1.83 15.48 -13.68
N GLN A 63 -0.69 14.92 -14.05
CA GLN A 63 -0.27 13.56 -13.68
C GLN A 63 -0.16 13.33 -12.17
N TYR A 64 0.38 14.30 -11.44
CA TYR A 64 0.64 14.17 -10.00
C TYR A 64 -0.35 14.97 -9.13
N ARG A 65 -1.10 15.87 -9.74
CA ARG A 65 -2.11 16.69 -9.07
C ARG A 65 -3.29 16.88 -10.02
N TYR A 66 -4.48 16.77 -9.48
CA TYR A 66 -5.69 17.03 -10.26
C TYR A 66 -5.62 18.39 -10.97
N ARG A 67 -5.92 18.38 -12.25
CA ARG A 67 -6.15 19.55 -13.10
C ARG A 67 -7.38 19.30 -13.95
N LYS A 68 -8.30 20.28 -13.97
CA LYS A 68 -9.51 20.17 -14.79
C LYS A 68 -9.15 20.06 -16.28
N GLY A 69 -9.70 19.05 -16.94
CA GLY A 69 -9.45 18.81 -18.37
C GLY A 69 -8.11 18.10 -18.69
N ALA A 70 -7.34 17.69 -17.67
CA ALA A 70 -6.11 16.94 -17.83
C ALA A 70 -6.31 15.44 -17.44
N GLU A 71 -5.26 14.75 -17.02
CA GLU A 71 -5.32 13.33 -16.66
C GLU A 71 -6.37 13.03 -15.59
N GLU A 72 -7.13 11.97 -15.76
CA GLU A 72 -8.17 11.54 -14.83
C GLU A 72 -7.56 11.04 -13.50
N HIS A 73 -8.23 11.39 -12.40
CA HIS A 73 -7.87 10.98 -11.05
C HIS A 73 -9.05 10.32 -10.35
N LEU A 74 -8.77 9.32 -9.51
CA LEU A 74 -9.77 8.74 -8.63
C LEU A 74 -10.28 9.75 -7.60
N TRP A 75 -9.36 10.48 -6.99
CA TRP A 75 -9.66 11.53 -6.01
C TRP A 75 -9.68 12.90 -6.71
N THR A 76 -10.86 13.42 -6.89
CA THR A 76 -11.12 14.75 -7.47
C THR A 76 -11.67 15.69 -6.39
N PRO A 77 -11.65 17.02 -6.61
CA PRO A 77 -12.31 17.94 -5.71
C PRO A 77 -13.79 17.61 -5.45
N GLN A 78 -14.48 17.09 -6.46
CA GLN A 78 -15.89 16.69 -6.38
C GLN A 78 -16.08 15.46 -5.48
N THR A 79 -15.29 14.39 -5.68
CA THR A 79 -15.39 13.17 -4.85
C THR A 79 -15.02 13.46 -3.40
N VAL A 80 -13.98 14.28 -3.15
CA VAL A 80 -13.59 14.69 -1.80
C VAL A 80 -14.68 15.55 -1.14
N ALA A 81 -15.30 16.47 -1.88
CA ALA A 81 -16.38 17.30 -1.35
C ALA A 81 -17.62 16.47 -1.00
N ALA A 82 -18.04 15.55 -1.90
CA ALA A 82 -19.18 14.65 -1.66
C ALA A 82 -18.95 13.78 -0.41
N PHE A 83 -17.78 13.18 -0.28
CA PHE A 83 -17.41 12.39 0.91
C PHE A 83 -17.47 13.22 2.20
N ARG A 84 -16.86 14.41 2.21
CA ARG A 84 -16.86 15.29 3.39
C ARG A 84 -18.26 15.74 3.80
N LEU A 85 -19.11 16.07 2.83
CA LEU A 85 -20.50 16.45 3.11
C LEU A 85 -21.29 15.26 3.66
N ALA A 86 -21.14 14.08 3.06
CA ALA A 86 -21.78 12.86 3.53
C ALA A 86 -21.42 12.56 4.99
N VAL A 87 -20.13 12.54 5.31
CA VAL A 87 -19.64 12.17 6.65
C VAL A 87 -20.03 13.25 7.69
N ARG A 88 -19.86 14.55 7.39
CA ARG A 88 -20.18 15.60 8.35
C ARG A 88 -21.68 15.79 8.59
N GLY A 89 -22.48 15.58 7.54
CA GLY A 89 -23.93 15.67 7.60
C GLY A 89 -24.63 14.38 8.01
N ASN A 90 -23.91 13.27 8.14
CA ASN A 90 -24.46 11.92 8.24
C ASN A 90 -25.54 11.67 7.14
N ASP A 91 -25.21 12.06 5.91
CA ASP A 91 -26.12 12.11 4.76
C ASP A 91 -25.87 10.91 3.83
N ALA A 92 -26.77 9.93 3.89
CA ALA A 92 -26.69 8.72 3.07
C ALA A 92 -26.83 9.01 1.56
N ALA A 93 -27.58 10.04 1.16
CA ALA A 93 -27.70 10.40 -0.26
C ALA A 93 -26.40 10.95 -0.80
N LYS A 94 -25.72 11.81 -0.06
CA LYS A 94 -24.37 12.29 -0.40
C LYS A 94 -23.34 11.19 -0.40
N PHE A 95 -23.47 10.20 0.50
CA PHE A 95 -22.59 9.04 0.48
C PHE A 95 -22.81 8.18 -0.77
N ALA A 96 -24.06 8.00 -1.20
CA ALA A 96 -24.38 7.31 -2.45
C ALA A 96 -23.82 8.04 -3.68
N GLU A 97 -23.90 9.39 -3.74
CA GLU A 97 -23.26 10.18 -4.80
C GLU A 97 -21.74 9.94 -4.85
N TYR A 98 -21.09 9.95 -3.69
CA TYR A 98 -19.66 9.64 -3.56
C TYR A 98 -19.33 8.23 -4.06
N THR A 99 -20.07 7.22 -3.59
CA THR A 99 -19.88 5.81 -3.98
C THR A 99 -20.03 5.64 -5.49
N ALA A 100 -21.10 6.19 -6.07
CA ALA A 100 -21.32 6.12 -7.51
C ALA A 100 -20.18 6.76 -8.32
N ALA A 101 -19.64 7.88 -7.86
CA ALA A 101 -18.51 8.54 -8.50
C ALA A 101 -17.21 7.71 -8.43
N ILE A 102 -16.98 7.02 -7.33
CA ILE A 102 -15.82 6.12 -7.17
C ILE A 102 -16.00 4.84 -8.00
N ASP A 103 -17.20 4.26 -8.00
CA ASP A 103 -17.50 3.03 -8.74
C ASP A 103 -17.50 3.24 -10.26
N ASP A 104 -17.65 4.47 -10.73
CA ASP A 104 -17.54 4.84 -12.16
C ASP A 104 -16.09 4.75 -12.71
N GLN A 105 -15.14 4.34 -11.89
CA GLN A 105 -13.74 4.13 -12.31
C GLN A 105 -13.60 3.19 -13.52
N THR A 106 -14.49 2.21 -13.65
CA THR A 106 -14.48 1.27 -14.77
C THR A 106 -14.59 1.98 -16.11
N ARG A 107 -15.35 3.07 -16.19
CA ARG A 107 -15.49 3.89 -17.39
C ARG A 107 -14.26 4.77 -17.63
N ARG A 108 -13.63 5.22 -16.56
CA ARG A 108 -12.47 6.12 -16.62
C ARG A 108 -11.15 5.39 -16.63
N SER A 109 -11.13 4.10 -16.26
CA SER A 109 -9.92 3.26 -16.21
C SER A 109 -8.78 3.87 -15.39
N CYS A 110 -9.11 4.56 -14.29
CA CYS A 110 -8.10 5.21 -13.44
C CYS A 110 -7.24 4.21 -12.65
N THR A 111 -7.76 3.00 -12.43
CA THR A 111 -7.07 1.93 -11.68
C THR A 111 -7.26 0.58 -12.35
N LEU A 112 -6.32 -0.35 -12.12
CA LEU A 112 -6.44 -1.73 -12.61
C LEU A 112 -7.70 -2.40 -12.06
N ARG A 113 -8.02 -2.18 -10.78
CA ARG A 113 -9.24 -2.69 -10.14
C ARG A 113 -10.52 -2.25 -10.86
N GLY A 114 -10.55 -1.02 -11.37
CA GLY A 114 -11.68 -0.50 -12.16
C GLY A 114 -11.94 -1.25 -13.46
N LEU A 115 -10.99 -2.06 -13.95
CA LEU A 115 -11.13 -2.92 -15.12
C LEU A 115 -11.61 -4.33 -14.78
N LEU A 116 -11.69 -4.69 -13.49
CA LEU A 116 -12.10 -6.01 -13.03
C LEU A 116 -13.60 -6.05 -12.79
N THR A 117 -14.21 -7.20 -13.04
CA THR A 117 -15.61 -7.51 -12.72
C THR A 117 -15.67 -8.77 -11.89
N PHE A 118 -16.69 -8.88 -11.03
CA PHE A 118 -16.92 -10.13 -10.32
C PHE A 118 -17.28 -11.25 -11.31
N LYS A 119 -16.70 -12.43 -11.08
CA LYS A 119 -17.07 -13.62 -11.85
C LYS A 119 -18.52 -13.97 -11.54
N PRO A 120 -19.39 -14.14 -12.54
CA PRO A 120 -20.77 -14.57 -12.29
C PRO A 120 -20.81 -15.88 -11.54
N THR A 121 -21.58 -15.94 -10.47
CA THR A 121 -21.84 -17.16 -9.68
C THR A 121 -23.33 -17.28 -9.41
N ALA A 122 -23.80 -18.49 -9.12
CA ALA A 122 -25.14 -18.68 -8.57
C ALA A 122 -25.22 -17.95 -7.22
N GLY A 123 -26.32 -17.24 -6.98
CA GLY A 123 -26.59 -16.63 -5.67
C GLY A 123 -26.73 -17.70 -4.59
N ILE A 124 -26.43 -17.33 -3.35
CA ILE A 124 -26.69 -18.13 -2.16
C ILE A 124 -27.85 -17.50 -1.37
N PRO A 125 -28.58 -18.28 -0.57
CA PRO A 125 -29.62 -17.75 0.35
C PRO A 125 -29.03 -16.68 1.27
N ILE A 126 -29.83 -15.66 1.61
CA ILE A 126 -29.36 -14.52 2.41
C ILE A 126 -28.92 -14.92 3.83
N ASP A 127 -29.51 -15.97 4.38
CA ASP A 127 -29.18 -16.55 5.68
C ASP A 127 -27.85 -17.32 5.68
N GLU A 128 -27.33 -17.69 4.51
CA GLU A 128 -25.99 -18.25 4.33
C GLU A 128 -24.93 -17.18 4.11
N VAL A 129 -25.33 -15.92 3.90
CA VAL A 129 -24.38 -14.80 3.72
C VAL A 129 -23.84 -14.38 5.08
N GLU A 130 -22.53 -14.16 5.14
CA GLU A 130 -21.85 -13.64 6.33
C GLU A 130 -22.46 -12.31 6.80
N SER A 131 -22.63 -12.14 8.12
CA SER A 131 -23.23 -10.91 8.67
C SER A 131 -22.35 -9.69 8.40
N THR A 132 -22.96 -8.50 8.36
CA THR A 132 -22.25 -7.22 8.18
C THR A 132 -21.15 -7.04 9.22
N GLU A 133 -21.40 -7.39 10.48
CA GLU A 133 -20.44 -7.29 11.58
C GLU A 133 -19.23 -8.22 11.36
N SER A 134 -19.49 -9.43 10.84
CA SER A 134 -18.41 -10.36 10.49
C SER A 134 -17.58 -9.83 9.32
N ILE A 135 -18.25 -9.38 8.26
CA ILE A 135 -17.58 -8.79 7.08
C ILE A 135 -16.72 -7.59 7.48
N MET A 136 -17.22 -6.69 8.33
CA MET A 136 -16.45 -5.51 8.79
C MET A 136 -15.15 -5.89 9.50
N ARG A 137 -15.11 -7.01 10.21
CA ARG A 137 -13.90 -7.48 10.91
C ARG A 137 -12.77 -7.92 9.97
N HIS A 138 -13.07 -8.22 8.70
CA HIS A 138 -12.07 -8.54 7.69
C HIS A 138 -11.33 -7.30 7.17
N PHE A 139 -11.89 -6.09 7.35
CA PHE A 139 -11.27 -4.84 6.93
C PHE A 139 -10.41 -4.27 8.05
N VAL A 140 -9.12 -4.14 7.80
CA VAL A 140 -8.17 -3.57 8.75
C VAL A 140 -7.57 -2.26 8.24
N GLY A 141 -7.16 -1.38 9.15
CA GLY A 141 -6.52 -0.12 8.79
C GLY A 141 -5.14 -0.32 8.20
N GLY A 142 -4.83 0.40 7.12
CA GLY A 142 -3.47 0.48 6.58
C GLY A 142 -2.50 1.09 7.60
N ALA A 143 -1.22 0.71 7.50
CA ALA A 143 -0.19 1.23 8.40
C ALA A 143 0.04 2.73 8.21
N MET A 144 -0.20 3.51 9.25
CA MET A 144 0.03 4.95 9.29
C MET A 144 0.74 5.30 10.59
N SER A 145 2.00 5.75 10.49
CA SER A 145 2.82 5.99 11.68
C SER A 145 2.48 7.31 12.36
N LEU A 146 2.60 7.32 13.67
CA LEU A 146 2.58 8.55 14.46
C LEU A 146 3.81 9.39 14.10
N GLY A 147 3.58 10.66 13.76
CA GLY A 147 4.58 11.55 13.15
C GLY A 147 4.37 11.74 11.64
N SER A 148 3.78 10.78 10.92
CA SER A 148 3.13 11.04 9.62
C SER A 148 1.72 11.58 9.79
N LEU A 149 1.01 11.13 10.83
CA LEU A 149 -0.26 11.66 11.32
C LEU A 149 -0.06 12.36 12.65
N SER A 150 -0.99 13.26 13.00
CA SER A 150 -1.07 13.81 14.36
C SER A 150 -1.56 12.76 15.35
N PRO A 151 -1.27 12.91 16.66
CA PRO A 151 -1.78 12.01 17.70
C PRO A 151 -3.29 11.83 17.64
N GLU A 152 -4.05 12.93 17.49
CA GLU A 152 -5.52 12.92 17.45
C GLU A 152 -6.06 12.13 16.27
N ALA A 153 -5.48 12.29 15.08
CA ALA A 153 -5.88 11.54 13.89
C ALA A 153 -5.56 10.04 14.05
N HIS A 154 -4.39 9.72 14.58
CA HIS A 154 -3.97 8.34 14.83
C HIS A 154 -4.87 7.64 15.85
N GLU A 155 -5.25 8.33 16.94
CA GLU A 155 -6.18 7.81 17.94
C GLU A 155 -7.61 7.68 17.40
N ALA A 156 -8.11 8.67 16.65
CA ALA A 156 -9.43 8.61 16.06
C ALA A 156 -9.59 7.40 15.12
N ILE A 157 -8.55 7.08 14.33
CA ILE A 157 -8.52 5.89 13.49
C ILE A 157 -8.57 4.61 14.34
N ALA A 158 -7.77 4.54 15.41
CA ALA A 158 -7.76 3.37 16.28
C ALA A 158 -9.14 3.13 16.92
N ARG A 159 -9.75 4.17 17.47
CA ARG A 159 -11.10 4.11 18.05
C ARG A 159 -12.15 3.70 17.03
N ALA A 160 -12.09 4.24 15.80
CA ALA A 160 -13.01 3.89 14.74
C ALA A 160 -12.94 2.41 14.38
N PHE A 161 -11.75 1.84 14.19
CA PHE A 161 -11.60 0.42 13.90
C PHE A 161 -12.00 -0.46 15.08
N ASN A 162 -11.63 -0.08 16.31
CA ASN A 162 -12.01 -0.83 17.50
C ASN A 162 -13.53 -0.83 17.72
N SER A 163 -14.24 0.27 17.40
CA SER A 163 -15.71 0.37 17.56
C SER A 163 -16.50 -0.58 16.65
N ILE A 164 -15.93 -0.97 15.50
CA ILE A 164 -16.52 -1.94 14.57
C ILE A 164 -15.95 -3.36 14.75
N GLY A 165 -15.18 -3.60 15.82
CA GLY A 165 -14.59 -4.90 16.10
C GLY A 165 -13.40 -5.29 15.20
N SER A 166 -12.84 -4.31 14.47
CA SER A 166 -11.68 -4.50 13.60
C SER A 166 -10.39 -3.97 14.21
N MET A 167 -9.35 -3.73 13.42
CA MET A 167 -8.02 -3.33 13.90
C MET A 167 -7.42 -2.23 13.05
N SER A 168 -6.90 -1.19 13.69
CA SER A 168 -5.98 -0.23 13.08
C SER A 168 -4.54 -0.72 13.19
N ASN A 169 -3.65 -0.10 12.40
CA ASN A 169 -2.22 -0.41 12.38
C ASN A 169 -1.41 0.80 12.86
N SER A 170 -0.54 0.59 13.84
CA SER A 170 0.29 1.65 14.43
C SER A 170 1.29 2.27 13.46
N GLY A 171 1.60 1.61 12.35
CA GLY A 171 2.75 1.96 11.51
C GLY A 171 4.08 1.72 12.22
N GLU A 172 5.17 2.16 11.61
CA GLU A 172 6.56 1.91 12.07
C GLU A 172 7.06 2.86 13.16
N GLY A 173 6.20 3.67 13.73
CA GLY A 173 6.59 4.73 14.67
C GLY A 173 6.44 4.41 16.14
N GLY A 174 6.06 3.20 16.51
CA GLY A 174 5.66 2.86 17.88
C GLY A 174 4.28 3.41 18.23
N GLU A 175 3.92 3.29 19.49
CA GLU A 175 2.64 3.78 20.03
C GLU A 175 2.82 4.22 21.49
N ASN A 176 2.12 5.28 21.91
CA ASN A 176 2.18 5.75 23.28
C ASN A 176 1.63 4.69 24.24
N ALA A 177 2.40 4.30 25.25
CA ALA A 177 2.04 3.29 26.23
C ALA A 177 0.73 3.59 26.98
N GLU A 178 0.39 4.87 27.17
CA GLU A 178 -0.88 5.30 27.78
C GLU A 178 -2.12 4.83 27.02
N ARG A 179 -1.98 4.46 25.74
CA ARG A 179 -3.04 3.93 24.90
C ARG A 179 -3.26 2.42 25.04
N PHE A 180 -2.28 1.71 25.61
CA PHE A 180 -2.37 0.27 25.74
C PHE A 180 -3.52 -0.14 26.65
N GLY A 181 -4.31 -1.12 26.18
CA GLY A 181 -5.51 -1.57 26.88
C GLY A 181 -6.73 -0.65 26.78
N THR A 182 -6.63 0.49 26.08
CA THR A 182 -7.75 1.41 25.84
C THR A 182 -8.38 1.19 24.46
N ASP A 183 -9.50 1.88 24.21
CA ASP A 183 -10.16 1.92 22.89
C ASP A 183 -9.31 2.59 21.79
N ALA A 184 -8.26 3.33 22.16
CA ALA A 184 -7.29 3.96 21.26
C ALA A 184 -6.08 3.07 20.91
N ASN A 185 -5.99 1.85 21.46
CA ASN A 185 -4.91 0.91 21.15
C ASN A 185 -5.01 0.37 19.72
N CYS A 186 -3.94 0.47 18.94
CA CYS A 186 -3.86 -0.17 17.63
C CYS A 186 -3.72 -1.69 17.79
N GLY A 187 -4.64 -2.45 17.17
CA GLY A 187 -4.60 -3.91 17.23
C GLY A 187 -3.41 -4.52 16.47
N ILE A 188 -3.01 -3.89 15.36
CA ILE A 188 -1.84 -4.29 14.57
C ILE A 188 -0.67 -3.40 14.95
N LYS A 189 0.44 -4.01 15.35
CA LYS A 189 1.68 -3.30 15.71
C LYS A 189 2.80 -3.66 14.74
N GLN A 190 3.30 -2.64 14.04
CA GLN A 190 4.26 -2.85 12.97
C GLN A 190 5.70 -2.86 13.50
N VAL A 191 6.51 -3.78 12.97
CA VAL A 191 7.94 -3.94 13.22
C VAL A 191 8.65 -3.75 11.88
N ALA A 192 9.27 -2.60 11.70
CA ALA A 192 10.03 -2.26 10.49
C ALA A 192 11.53 -2.40 10.73
N SER A 193 12.33 -2.24 9.68
CA SER A 193 13.80 -2.37 9.74
C SER A 193 14.46 -1.45 10.78
N GLY A 194 13.92 -0.24 10.97
CA GLY A 194 14.44 0.73 11.95
C GLY A 194 14.09 0.45 13.41
N ARG A 195 13.16 -0.48 13.67
CA ARG A 195 12.72 -0.87 15.04
C ARG A 195 12.29 0.31 15.94
N PHE A 196 11.87 1.44 15.36
CA PHE A 196 11.48 2.62 16.12
C PHE A 196 10.26 2.35 17.01
N GLY A 197 10.43 2.56 18.32
CA GLY A 197 9.38 2.38 19.31
C GLY A 197 8.98 0.92 19.57
N VAL A 198 9.72 -0.05 19.07
CA VAL A 198 9.48 -1.48 19.32
C VAL A 198 10.06 -1.87 20.67
N THR A 199 9.17 -2.05 21.65
CA THR A 199 9.50 -2.52 23.00
C THR A 199 8.72 -3.80 23.30
N ILE A 200 9.12 -4.53 24.33
CA ILE A 200 8.38 -5.72 24.76
C ILE A 200 6.94 -5.37 25.18
N GLU A 201 6.73 -4.23 25.79
CA GLU A 201 5.41 -3.74 26.17
C GLU A 201 4.54 -3.45 24.94
N TYR A 202 5.11 -2.79 23.91
CA TYR A 202 4.46 -2.57 22.63
C TYR A 202 4.03 -3.90 21.98
N LEU A 203 4.92 -4.88 21.92
CA LEU A 203 4.63 -6.18 21.32
C LEU A 203 3.56 -6.96 22.10
N ARG A 204 3.57 -6.91 23.43
CA ARG A 204 2.59 -7.60 24.28
C ARG A 204 1.17 -7.06 24.16
N ASN A 205 1.01 -5.81 23.73
CA ASN A 205 -0.28 -5.16 23.50
C ASN A 205 -0.79 -5.28 22.05
N ALA A 206 -0.15 -6.12 21.22
CA ALA A 206 -0.59 -6.41 19.85
C ALA A 206 -1.59 -7.58 19.83
N LYS A 207 -2.56 -7.50 18.92
CA LYS A 207 -3.36 -8.64 18.44
C LYS A 207 -2.72 -9.27 17.20
N ASP A 208 -2.01 -8.45 16.42
CA ASP A 208 -1.24 -8.85 15.25
C ASP A 208 0.08 -8.07 15.23
N ILE A 209 1.20 -8.77 15.10
CA ILE A 209 2.53 -8.17 14.96
C ILE A 209 2.91 -8.25 13.50
N GLN A 210 3.07 -7.10 12.85
CA GLN A 210 3.35 -7.04 11.43
C GLN A 210 4.81 -6.73 11.15
N ILE A 211 5.54 -7.70 10.60
CA ILE A 211 6.89 -7.48 10.06
C ILE A 211 6.75 -6.75 8.72
N LYS A 212 7.27 -5.54 8.65
CA LYS A 212 7.26 -4.74 7.42
C LYS A 212 8.59 -4.92 6.70
N LEU A 213 8.60 -5.66 5.58
CA LEU A 213 9.81 -5.80 4.76
C LEU A 213 10.03 -4.60 3.86
N ALA A 214 8.97 -4.04 3.28
CA ALA A 214 9.03 -2.84 2.45
C ALA A 214 7.69 -2.10 2.42
N GLN A 215 7.66 -0.94 1.75
CA GLN A 215 6.44 -0.20 1.44
C GLN A 215 6.38 0.12 -0.05
N GLY A 216 5.17 0.06 -0.64
CA GLY A 216 4.98 0.03 -2.08
C GLY A 216 5.47 1.25 -2.83
N ALA A 217 5.39 2.44 -2.24
CA ALA A 217 5.82 3.66 -2.92
C ALA A 217 7.35 3.81 -3.03
N LYS A 218 8.13 3.08 -2.23
CA LYS A 218 9.60 3.22 -2.20
C LYS A 218 10.31 2.01 -1.60
N PRO A 219 10.22 0.83 -2.21
CA PRO A 219 10.76 -0.41 -1.62
C PRO A 219 12.27 -0.38 -1.43
N GLY A 220 13.01 0.24 -2.34
CA GLY A 220 14.47 0.35 -2.27
C GLY A 220 15.00 1.56 -1.48
N GLU A 221 14.13 2.45 -0.98
CA GLU A 221 14.54 3.67 -0.25
C GLU A 221 14.34 3.53 1.26
N GLY A 222 13.47 2.64 1.69
CA GLY A 222 13.08 2.49 3.08
C GLY A 222 12.17 3.60 3.60
N GLY A 223 11.97 3.66 4.93
CA GLY A 223 11.13 4.64 5.60
C GLY A 223 11.93 5.87 6.02
N GLN A 224 11.31 7.05 6.00
CA GLN A 224 11.92 8.29 6.43
C GLN A 224 10.92 9.16 7.19
N LEU A 225 11.36 9.74 8.31
CA LEU A 225 10.68 10.84 8.98
C LEU A 225 11.63 12.04 9.03
N PRO A 226 11.31 13.17 8.35
CA PRO A 226 12.16 14.35 8.33
C PRO A 226 12.34 14.96 9.71
N ALA A 227 13.50 15.57 9.98
CA ALA A 227 13.89 16.15 11.26
C ALA A 227 12.84 17.11 11.86
N HIS A 228 12.22 17.97 11.04
CA HIS A 228 11.22 18.94 11.50
C HIS A 228 9.92 18.29 12.02
N LYS A 229 9.67 17.03 11.72
CA LYS A 229 8.54 16.24 12.26
C LYS A 229 8.89 15.47 13.53
N VAL A 230 10.17 15.37 13.86
CA VAL A 230 10.65 14.66 15.07
C VAL A 230 10.71 15.65 16.23
N ASN A 231 9.53 16.00 16.75
CA ASN A 231 9.41 16.79 17.99
C ASN A 231 9.70 15.90 19.21
N GLU A 232 9.68 16.49 20.42
CA GLU A 232 9.98 15.77 21.67
C GLU A 232 9.08 14.54 21.88
N PHE A 233 7.79 14.66 21.59
CA PHE A 233 6.83 13.57 21.72
C PHE A 233 7.15 12.40 20.77
N VAL A 234 7.36 12.69 19.50
CA VAL A 234 7.72 11.66 18.51
C VAL A 234 9.08 11.05 18.81
N ALA A 235 10.05 11.86 19.24
CA ALA A 235 11.38 11.41 19.62
C ALA A 235 11.33 10.43 20.81
N LYS A 236 10.55 10.77 21.84
CA LYS A 236 10.32 9.88 22.98
C LYS A 236 9.74 8.53 22.56
N LEU A 237 8.70 8.54 21.72
CA LEU A 237 8.07 7.31 21.20
C LEU A 237 9.02 6.43 20.39
N ARG A 238 9.88 7.05 19.61
CA ARG A 238 10.80 6.35 18.70
C ARG A 238 12.15 6.04 19.33
N HIS A 239 12.35 6.40 20.61
CA HIS A 239 13.63 6.30 21.30
C HIS A 239 14.76 6.99 20.53
N ALA A 240 14.50 8.21 20.07
CA ALA A 240 15.40 9.00 19.23
C ALA A 240 15.61 10.40 19.83
N ARG A 241 16.44 11.22 19.17
CA ARG A 241 16.66 12.62 19.56
C ARG A 241 15.72 13.54 18.78
N PRO A 242 15.12 14.56 19.42
CA PRO A 242 14.33 15.57 18.72
C PRO A 242 15.16 16.27 17.64
N GLY A 243 14.51 16.65 16.54
CA GLY A 243 15.17 17.36 15.44
C GLY A 243 16.13 16.53 14.60
N THR A 244 16.17 15.20 14.76
CA THR A 244 17.01 14.29 13.97
C THR A 244 16.16 13.55 12.95
N THR A 245 16.57 13.54 11.69
CA THR A 245 15.92 12.71 10.64
C THR A 245 16.06 11.23 10.98
N LEU A 246 14.94 10.51 10.96
CA LEU A 246 14.90 9.08 11.24
C LEU A 246 14.73 8.31 9.93
N ILE A 247 15.56 7.31 9.72
CA ILE A 247 15.57 6.45 8.53
C ILE A 247 15.41 4.99 8.98
N SER A 248 14.37 4.33 8.43
CA SER A 248 14.27 2.88 8.42
C SER A 248 14.98 2.39 7.15
N PRO A 249 16.10 1.67 7.24
CA PRO A 249 16.82 1.21 6.06
C PRO A 249 15.94 0.29 5.19
N PRO A 250 16.20 0.22 3.86
CA PRO A 250 15.43 -0.67 2.98
C PRO A 250 15.39 -2.12 3.44
N PRO A 251 16.53 -2.79 3.72
CA PRO A 251 16.52 -4.14 4.27
C PRO A 251 16.49 -4.11 5.81
N HIS A 252 15.95 -5.18 6.38
CA HIS A 252 16.24 -5.52 7.77
C HIS A 252 17.67 -6.10 7.84
N HIS A 253 18.52 -5.58 8.70
CA HIS A 253 19.91 -6.04 8.83
C HIS A 253 20.07 -7.37 9.55
N ASP A 254 18.97 -7.95 10.01
CA ASP A 254 18.86 -9.27 10.64
C ASP A 254 18.07 -10.28 9.78
N ILE A 255 17.69 -9.92 8.54
CA ILE A 255 16.95 -10.79 7.62
C ILE A 255 17.64 -10.81 6.26
N TYR A 256 18.33 -11.89 5.95
CA TYR A 256 18.99 -12.12 4.66
C TYR A 256 18.53 -13.43 3.98
N SER A 257 17.72 -14.21 4.68
CA SER A 257 17.14 -15.45 4.19
C SER A 257 15.76 -15.70 4.78
N ILE A 258 15.05 -16.71 4.28
CA ILE A 258 13.78 -17.15 4.86
C ILE A 258 13.98 -17.72 6.28
N GLU A 259 15.12 -18.33 6.55
CA GLU A 259 15.47 -18.86 7.87
C GLU A 259 15.63 -17.73 8.90
N ASP A 260 16.25 -16.62 8.53
CA ASP A 260 16.35 -15.44 9.39
C ASP A 260 14.97 -14.84 9.67
N LEU A 261 14.09 -14.80 8.66
CA LEU A 261 12.70 -14.37 8.84
C LEU A 261 11.95 -15.31 9.79
N ALA A 262 12.13 -16.63 9.65
CA ALA A 262 11.54 -17.64 10.53
C ALA A 262 12.01 -17.44 11.98
N GLN A 263 13.28 -17.12 12.19
CA GLN A 263 13.82 -16.79 13.52
C GLN A 263 13.13 -15.55 14.11
N LEU A 264 13.01 -14.47 13.34
CA LEU A 264 12.32 -13.27 13.82
C LEU A 264 10.83 -13.55 14.14
N ILE A 265 10.14 -14.32 13.31
CA ILE A 265 8.75 -14.74 13.57
C ILE A 265 8.67 -15.51 14.89
N TYR A 266 9.59 -16.43 15.12
CA TYR A 266 9.67 -17.21 16.37
C TYR A 266 9.90 -16.30 17.58
N ASP A 267 10.84 -15.38 17.52
CA ASP A 267 11.15 -14.43 18.60
C ASP A 267 9.96 -13.55 18.95
N LEU A 268 9.24 -13.07 17.93
CA LEU A 268 8.01 -12.28 18.13
C LEU A 268 6.88 -13.09 18.75
N ARG A 269 6.76 -14.39 18.41
CA ARG A 269 5.82 -15.30 19.08
C ARG A 269 6.20 -15.57 20.52
N CYS A 270 7.49 -15.65 20.83
CA CYS A 270 7.97 -15.75 22.21
C CYS A 270 7.63 -14.47 23.01
N ALA A 271 7.76 -13.30 22.40
CA ALA A 271 7.38 -12.03 23.03
C ALA A 271 5.87 -11.91 23.29
N ASN A 272 5.02 -12.39 22.37
CA ASN A 272 3.56 -12.40 22.50
C ASN A 272 2.94 -13.65 21.84
N PRO A 273 2.78 -14.75 22.58
CA PRO A 273 2.22 -16.00 22.04
C PRO A 273 0.74 -15.92 21.63
N LYS A 274 0.03 -14.84 22.00
CA LYS A 274 -1.38 -14.64 21.68
C LYS A 274 -1.59 -13.86 20.39
N ALA A 275 -0.58 -13.13 19.94
CA ALA A 275 -0.66 -12.35 18.71
C ALA A 275 -0.41 -13.22 17.48
N ARG A 276 -1.13 -12.91 16.40
CA ARG A 276 -0.73 -13.38 15.07
C ARG A 276 0.56 -12.67 14.65
N VAL A 277 1.35 -13.31 13.78
CA VAL A 277 2.49 -12.67 13.12
C VAL A 277 2.21 -12.57 11.63
N SER A 278 2.10 -11.35 11.13
CA SER A 278 1.92 -11.07 9.71
C SER A 278 3.20 -10.53 9.08
N VAL A 279 3.38 -10.81 7.79
CA VAL A 279 4.51 -10.30 7.01
C VAL A 279 3.99 -9.50 5.84
N LYS A 280 4.40 -8.22 5.76
CA LYS A 280 4.03 -7.31 4.68
C LYS A 280 5.07 -7.34 3.58
N LEU A 281 4.63 -7.77 2.39
CA LEU A 281 5.37 -7.76 1.13
C LEU A 281 4.84 -6.66 0.20
N VAL A 282 5.57 -6.41 -0.87
CA VAL A 282 5.20 -5.47 -1.90
C VAL A 282 4.94 -6.20 -3.21
N SER A 283 3.92 -5.75 -3.96
CA SER A 283 3.56 -6.30 -5.26
C SER A 283 4.67 -6.03 -6.29
N GLU A 284 5.37 -7.08 -6.64
CA GLU A 284 6.39 -7.11 -7.68
C GLU A 284 6.40 -8.48 -8.36
N ALA A 285 7.05 -8.60 -9.52
CA ALA A 285 7.20 -9.88 -10.18
C ALA A 285 8.02 -10.84 -9.29
N GLY A 286 7.51 -12.05 -9.05
CA GLY A 286 8.16 -13.03 -8.16
C GLY A 286 7.70 -12.99 -6.70
N VAL A 287 6.80 -12.07 -6.32
CA VAL A 287 6.27 -11.96 -4.94
C VAL A 287 5.60 -13.25 -4.48
N GLY A 288 5.06 -14.04 -5.39
CA GLY A 288 4.49 -15.37 -5.07
C GLY A 288 5.51 -16.32 -4.47
N THR A 289 6.73 -16.35 -5.00
CA THR A 289 7.83 -17.17 -4.44
C THR A 289 8.22 -16.70 -3.04
N ILE A 290 8.28 -15.38 -2.83
CA ILE A 290 8.56 -14.79 -1.51
C ILE A 290 7.43 -15.15 -0.54
N ALA A 291 6.16 -15.04 -0.97
CA ALA A 291 5.00 -15.42 -0.16
C ALA A 291 5.02 -16.88 0.26
N ALA A 292 5.44 -17.80 -0.62
CA ALA A 292 5.62 -19.21 -0.28
C ALA A 292 6.72 -19.41 0.79
N GLY A 293 7.83 -18.66 0.68
CA GLY A 293 8.87 -18.65 1.70
C GLY A 293 8.36 -18.14 3.06
N VAL A 294 7.59 -17.06 3.06
CA VAL A 294 6.95 -16.49 4.26
C VAL A 294 5.98 -17.49 4.91
N ALA A 295 5.18 -18.19 4.11
CA ALA A 295 4.29 -19.23 4.60
C ALA A 295 5.08 -20.41 5.24
N LYS A 296 6.18 -20.82 4.61
CA LYS A 296 7.10 -21.84 5.16
C LYS A 296 7.79 -21.37 6.44
N ALA A 297 8.02 -20.09 6.60
CA ALA A 297 8.54 -19.49 7.84
C ALA A 297 7.49 -19.41 8.96
N HIS A 298 6.29 -19.96 8.74
CA HIS A 298 5.18 -20.03 9.71
C HIS A 298 4.56 -18.66 10.08
N ALA A 299 4.56 -17.68 9.17
CA ALA A 299 3.73 -16.51 9.35
C ALA A 299 2.23 -16.87 9.28
N ASP A 300 1.39 -16.18 10.06
CA ASP A 300 -0.06 -16.41 10.07
C ASP A 300 -0.75 -15.69 8.91
N VAL A 301 -0.17 -14.59 8.43
CA VAL A 301 -0.73 -13.74 7.38
C VAL A 301 0.38 -13.22 6.46
N VAL A 302 0.14 -13.28 5.16
CA VAL A 302 0.93 -12.60 4.14
C VAL A 302 0.11 -11.40 3.64
N LEU A 303 0.61 -10.18 3.86
CA LEU A 303 0.00 -8.97 3.35
C LEU A 303 0.70 -8.52 2.08
N ILE A 304 -0.04 -8.34 0.98
CA ILE A 304 0.47 -7.79 -0.27
C ILE A 304 0.08 -6.32 -0.38
N SER A 305 1.06 -5.43 -0.42
CA SER A 305 0.89 -4.00 -0.60
C SER A 305 1.15 -3.61 -2.06
N GLY A 306 0.40 -2.65 -2.58
CA GLY A 306 0.61 -2.11 -3.92
C GLY A 306 1.51 -0.87 -3.95
N PHE A 307 1.70 -0.30 -5.14
CA PHE A 307 2.54 0.88 -5.40
C PHE A 307 2.09 2.13 -4.63
N ASP A 308 0.82 2.23 -4.27
CA ASP A 308 0.18 3.37 -3.60
C ASP A 308 0.31 3.35 -2.07
N GLY A 309 1.03 2.36 -1.52
CA GLY A 309 1.20 2.19 -0.07
C GLY A 309 2.35 3.00 0.53
N GLY A 310 2.04 3.91 1.49
CA GLY A 310 3.00 4.49 2.42
C GLY A 310 3.97 5.54 1.84
N THR A 311 3.48 6.73 1.48
CA THR A 311 4.30 7.72 0.81
C THR A 311 4.29 9.13 1.42
N GLY A 312 4.71 9.31 2.65
CA GLY A 312 4.89 10.68 3.18
C GLY A 312 6.09 11.45 2.61
N ALA A 313 7.06 10.78 2.02
CA ALA A 313 8.34 11.37 1.61
C ALA A 313 8.98 10.72 0.35
N ALA A 314 8.22 9.95 -0.43
CA ALA A 314 8.74 9.34 -1.64
C ALA A 314 8.87 10.37 -2.78
N PRO A 315 9.93 10.29 -3.63
CA PRO A 315 9.99 11.01 -4.88
C PRO A 315 8.83 10.63 -5.81
N LEU A 316 8.36 11.58 -6.63
CA LEU A 316 7.25 11.34 -7.55
C LEU A 316 7.52 10.18 -8.52
N THR A 317 8.75 10.03 -8.96
CA THR A 317 9.16 8.93 -9.83
C THR A 317 9.04 7.56 -9.16
N SER A 318 9.39 7.44 -7.88
CA SER A 318 9.23 6.21 -7.11
C SER A 318 7.74 5.86 -6.97
N MET A 319 6.90 6.82 -6.63
CA MET A 319 5.44 6.59 -6.52
C MET A 319 4.81 6.10 -7.83
N LYS A 320 5.34 6.52 -8.97
CA LYS A 320 4.79 6.14 -10.29
C LYS A 320 5.33 4.81 -10.80
N HIS A 321 6.55 4.44 -10.47
CA HIS A 321 7.27 3.40 -11.22
C HIS A 321 7.91 2.30 -10.38
N ALA A 322 7.88 2.41 -9.03
CA ALA A 322 8.65 1.49 -8.20
C ALA A 322 7.99 0.12 -8.02
N CYS A 323 6.67 0.04 -8.00
CA CYS A 323 5.95 -1.21 -7.74
C CYS A 323 4.71 -1.36 -8.60
N LEU A 324 4.11 -2.55 -8.53
CA LEU A 324 2.91 -2.92 -9.26
C LEU A 324 1.63 -2.64 -8.45
N PRO A 325 0.47 -2.60 -9.10
CA PRO A 325 -0.81 -2.67 -8.41
C PRO A 325 -0.90 -3.93 -7.54
N TRP A 326 -1.49 -3.81 -6.34
CA TRP A 326 -1.58 -4.93 -5.39
C TRP A 326 -2.36 -6.13 -5.95
N GLU A 327 -3.29 -5.91 -6.86
CA GLU A 327 -4.11 -6.94 -7.50
C GLU A 327 -3.25 -7.97 -8.24
N LEU A 328 -2.18 -7.55 -8.89
CA LEU A 328 -1.26 -8.44 -9.60
C LEU A 328 -0.45 -9.30 -8.61
N GLY A 329 0.10 -8.67 -7.58
CA GLY A 329 0.88 -9.39 -6.57
C GLY A 329 0.03 -10.35 -5.75
N LEU A 330 -1.20 -9.95 -5.39
CA LEU A 330 -2.14 -10.81 -4.68
C LEU A 330 -2.50 -12.05 -5.52
N ALA A 331 -2.82 -11.86 -6.80
CA ALA A 331 -3.16 -12.96 -7.69
C ALA A 331 -1.98 -13.93 -7.86
N GLU A 332 -0.74 -13.42 -8.00
CA GLU A 332 0.46 -14.25 -8.08
C GLU A 332 0.70 -15.03 -6.78
N ALA A 333 0.62 -14.36 -5.64
CA ALA A 333 0.80 -14.98 -4.33
C ALA A 333 -0.23 -16.09 -4.09
N GLN A 334 -1.51 -15.81 -4.35
CA GLN A 334 -2.60 -16.79 -4.20
C GLN A 334 -2.38 -18.01 -5.10
N GLN A 335 -2.06 -17.80 -6.38
CA GLN A 335 -1.82 -18.91 -7.32
C GLN A 335 -0.60 -19.75 -6.93
N THR A 336 0.42 -19.15 -6.35
CA THR A 336 1.62 -19.86 -5.89
C THR A 336 1.34 -20.67 -4.62
N LEU A 337 0.57 -20.13 -3.69
CA LEU A 337 0.26 -20.79 -2.42
C LEU A 337 -0.74 -21.94 -2.55
N VAL A 338 -1.59 -21.92 -3.59
CA VAL A 338 -2.61 -22.97 -3.84
C VAL A 338 -2.04 -24.15 -4.64
N LYS A 339 -0.94 -23.95 -5.38
CA LYS A 339 -0.23 -25.02 -6.11
C LYS A 339 0.56 -25.91 -5.17
#